data_6ef6a90d06e9bec68065b95b7c5bbd6b
#
_entry.id   6ef6a90d06e9bec68065b95b7c5bbd6b
#
_cell.length_a   1.000
_cell.length_b   1.000
_cell.length_c   1.000
_cell.angle_alpha   90.00
_cell.angle_beta   90.00
_cell.angle_gamma   90.00
#
_symmetry.space_group_name_H-M   'P 1'
#
loop_
_entity.id
_entity.type
_entity.pdbx_description
1 polymer ?
#
loop_
_entity_poly.entity_id
_entity_poly.type
_entity_poly.pdbx_seq_one_letter_code
_entity_poly.pdbx_strand_id
1 'polypeptide(L)'
;MVATVRCDEIANEKFGCITSDTEWLDVESAVQSGPVPGFGKKLGNIVDVHLQEYDKEAVYFDEAVRKGKRQHLESRILNLVQPAFQKMLTHLRVKALEKFKTGLNSSLESGKGFAVSARDNTECSLKEFEQGCADAIIKQANWDCSKMLEKVRRDIEDHALSIRESKLSEMTRHAKDKLRKALAEPVESLFDAADQTTWQSIRNIYKRETDAILPEFLNNLCQFEMEYAPAEEMVSKLKDYARSVVESKAKEESSKVLIHMKERFTTVFSHDKDSIPRVWTGKEDVRAIAKEARSAALKLLSVMAAIRWDDEPDRIESILTSTLLEGSVVSKIASAASADPLASTTWEEIAPKHTMITPSQCKSLWKQFKAETEFTITQAVSTQQAHRRGNSKLPPPWAIVAIAILGFNEIMVLIRNPIYLFLLFVGYLMVKALAMQLDVSREFQNGVVPGIISVSVKLLPAIQNLVNKVAAEQQAEHQQQHPHPHPHTQAPGPPQPQMQPPPLLLSPRSPMSELRRLHMPRSPRSPRKVASPAPSSSSSSSAVSSPRHVGEDQKPRPGAVGAPENEATVADSIV
;
A
#
# COMPACT_ATOMS: atom_id res chain seq x y z
N MET A 1 -10.08 -68.13 -59.64
CA MET A 1 -10.65 -68.42 -58.32
C MET A 1 -9.67 -69.03 -57.36
N VAL A 2 -8.93 -70.14 -57.70
CA VAL A 2 -7.92 -70.76 -56.76
C VAL A 2 -6.80 -69.79 -56.35
N ALA A 3 -6.21 -69.05 -57.32
CA ALA A 3 -5.15 -68.10 -57.04
C ALA A 3 -5.61 -66.97 -56.05
N THR A 4 -6.88 -66.53 -56.23
CA THR A 4 -7.45 -65.46 -55.35
C THR A 4 -7.61 -65.95 -53.92
N VAL A 5 -8.10 -67.18 -53.71
CA VAL A 5 -8.28 -67.77 -52.38
C VAL A 5 -6.91 -68.00 -51.69
N ARG A 6 -5.97 -68.58 -52.43
CA ARG A 6 -4.63 -68.86 -51.86
C ARG A 6 -3.81 -67.59 -51.53
N CYS A 7 -3.83 -66.57 -52.37
CA CYS A 7 -3.22 -65.28 -52.05
C CYS A 7 -3.92 -64.60 -50.86
N ASP A 8 -5.20 -64.82 -50.65
CA ASP A 8 -5.95 -64.29 -49.51
C ASP A 8 -5.57 -65.04 -48.20
N GLU A 9 -5.42 -66.38 -48.28
CA GLU A 9 -4.96 -67.20 -47.17
C GLU A 9 -3.53 -66.76 -46.73
N ILE A 10 -2.60 -66.61 -47.67
CA ILE A 10 -1.24 -66.12 -47.39
C ILE A 10 -1.29 -64.71 -46.78
N ALA A 11 -2.10 -63.81 -47.32
CA ALA A 11 -2.24 -62.46 -46.79
C ALA A 11 -2.81 -62.46 -45.35
N ASN A 12 -3.77 -63.32 -45.05
CA ASN A 12 -4.32 -63.45 -43.70
C ASN A 12 -3.32 -64.05 -42.72
N GLU A 13 -2.51 -65.05 -43.17
CA GLU A 13 -1.45 -65.63 -42.38
C GLU A 13 -0.36 -64.58 -42.03
N LYS A 14 0.14 -63.82 -43.02
CA LYS A 14 1.11 -62.75 -42.77
C LYS A 14 0.55 -61.61 -41.92
N PHE A 15 -0.73 -61.31 -42.05
CA PHE A 15 -1.38 -60.37 -41.13
C PHE A 15 -1.43 -60.91 -39.67
N GLY A 16 -1.67 -62.22 -39.51
CA GLY A 16 -1.57 -62.87 -38.18
C GLY A 16 -0.16 -62.84 -37.62
N CYS A 17 0.86 -63.05 -38.47
CA CYS A 17 2.27 -62.99 -38.06
C CYS A 17 2.63 -61.61 -37.52
N ILE A 18 2.27 -60.51 -38.19
CA ILE A 18 2.63 -59.16 -37.71
C ILE A 18 1.93 -58.83 -36.40
N THR A 19 0.71 -59.29 -36.15
CA THR A 19 0.01 -59.04 -34.88
C THR A 19 0.65 -59.72 -33.68
N SER A 20 1.45 -60.77 -33.92
CA SER A 20 2.24 -61.53 -32.92
C SER A 20 3.75 -61.27 -33.00
N ASP A 21 4.17 -60.37 -33.88
CA ASP A 21 5.58 -60.02 -34.07
C ASP A 21 6.12 -59.30 -32.83
N THR A 22 7.20 -59.83 -32.27
CA THR A 22 7.80 -59.27 -31.04
C THR A 22 8.39 -57.88 -31.26
N GLU A 23 8.99 -57.58 -32.43
CA GLU A 23 9.49 -56.25 -32.76
C GLU A 23 8.36 -55.23 -32.86
N TRP A 24 7.20 -55.62 -33.44
CA TRP A 24 6.02 -54.77 -33.48
C TRP A 24 5.48 -54.52 -32.08
N LEU A 25 5.28 -55.53 -31.24
CA LEU A 25 4.77 -55.41 -29.88
C LEU A 25 5.68 -54.55 -29.01
N ASP A 26 7.00 -54.69 -29.18
CA ASP A 26 7.99 -53.84 -28.48
C ASP A 26 7.85 -52.37 -28.89
N VAL A 27 7.73 -52.08 -30.20
CA VAL A 27 7.52 -50.71 -30.68
C VAL A 27 6.20 -50.13 -30.20
N GLU A 28 5.12 -50.93 -30.26
CA GLU A 28 3.78 -50.51 -29.78
C GLU A 28 3.82 -50.19 -28.27
N SER A 29 4.41 -51.08 -27.48
CA SER A 29 4.57 -50.86 -26.04
C SER A 29 5.45 -49.63 -25.71
N ALA A 30 6.55 -49.46 -26.42
CA ALA A 30 7.45 -48.32 -26.26
C ALA A 30 6.76 -46.99 -26.56
N VAL A 31 5.93 -46.93 -27.61
CA VAL A 31 5.15 -45.73 -27.98
C VAL A 31 4.10 -45.40 -26.94
N GLN A 32 3.57 -46.37 -26.18
CA GLN A 32 2.64 -46.03 -25.08
C GLN A 32 3.35 -45.22 -23.99
N SER A 33 4.63 -45.49 -23.74
CA SER A 33 5.40 -44.85 -22.69
C SER A 33 6.02 -43.51 -23.09
N GLY A 34 6.33 -43.28 -24.39
CA GLY A 34 6.98 -42.07 -24.86
C GLY A 34 7.34 -42.04 -26.33
N PRO A 35 8.04 -40.99 -26.79
CA PRO A 35 8.50 -40.89 -28.17
C PRO A 35 9.62 -41.89 -28.42
N VAL A 36 9.55 -42.68 -29.51
CA VAL A 36 10.49 -43.70 -29.91
C VAL A 36 11.45 -43.14 -30.97
N PRO A 37 12.75 -43.02 -30.72
CA PRO A 37 13.69 -42.59 -31.75
C PRO A 37 13.79 -43.60 -32.89
N GLY A 38 13.78 -43.10 -34.15
CA GLY A 38 13.86 -43.95 -35.33
C GLY A 38 12.56 -44.78 -35.55
N PHE A 39 11.43 -44.29 -35.01
CA PHE A 39 10.12 -44.99 -35.10
C PHE A 39 9.75 -45.34 -36.54
N GLY A 40 9.81 -44.38 -37.46
CA GLY A 40 9.46 -44.64 -38.87
C GLY A 40 10.37 -45.66 -39.53
N LYS A 41 11.67 -45.66 -39.23
CA LYS A 41 12.63 -46.66 -39.74
C LYS A 41 12.30 -48.06 -39.20
N LYS A 42 12.08 -48.19 -37.88
CA LYS A 42 11.74 -49.48 -37.26
C LYS A 42 10.41 -50.02 -37.83
N LEU A 43 9.38 -49.19 -37.80
CA LEU A 43 8.07 -49.56 -38.29
C LEU A 43 8.06 -49.90 -39.81
N GLY A 44 8.76 -49.11 -40.63
CA GLY A 44 8.93 -49.35 -42.04
C GLY A 44 9.63 -50.69 -42.32
N ASN A 45 10.64 -51.04 -41.56
CA ASN A 45 11.32 -52.35 -41.70
C ASN A 45 10.39 -53.51 -41.34
N ILE A 46 9.59 -53.41 -40.27
CA ILE A 46 8.63 -54.43 -39.88
C ILE A 46 7.59 -54.62 -41.00
N VAL A 47 7.04 -53.55 -41.51
CA VAL A 47 6.08 -53.60 -42.64
C VAL A 47 6.70 -54.22 -43.89
N ASP A 48 7.91 -53.81 -44.24
CA ASP A 48 8.62 -54.32 -45.41
C ASP A 48 8.94 -55.82 -45.30
N VAL A 49 9.35 -56.30 -44.15
CA VAL A 49 9.64 -57.74 -43.92
C VAL A 49 8.39 -58.56 -44.18
N HIS A 50 7.26 -58.24 -43.59
CA HIS A 50 6.00 -58.99 -43.76
C HIS A 50 5.44 -58.90 -45.19
N LEU A 51 5.59 -57.76 -45.87
CA LEU A 51 5.21 -57.62 -47.27
C LEU A 51 6.13 -58.43 -48.20
N GLN A 52 7.44 -58.46 -47.94
CA GLN A 52 8.40 -59.27 -48.68
C GLN A 52 8.18 -60.76 -48.47
N GLU A 53 7.80 -61.20 -47.29
CA GLU A 53 7.43 -62.59 -47.02
C GLU A 53 6.19 -63.00 -47.84
N TYR A 54 5.15 -62.11 -47.85
CA TYR A 54 3.99 -62.34 -48.71
C TYR A 54 4.41 -62.44 -50.19
N ASP A 55 5.27 -61.56 -50.69
CA ASP A 55 5.76 -61.54 -52.05
C ASP A 55 6.50 -62.81 -52.42
N LYS A 56 7.32 -63.40 -51.52
CA LYS A 56 8.03 -64.66 -51.72
C LYS A 56 7.08 -65.85 -51.84
N GLU A 57 6.07 -65.94 -50.99
CA GLU A 57 5.14 -67.06 -50.99
C GLU A 57 4.10 -66.95 -52.09
N ALA A 58 3.71 -65.76 -52.46
CA ALA A 58 2.72 -65.52 -53.51
C ALA A 58 3.30 -65.51 -54.94
N VAL A 59 4.62 -65.70 -55.11
CA VAL A 59 5.36 -65.53 -56.39
C VAL A 59 4.81 -66.36 -57.55
N TYR A 60 4.25 -67.52 -57.26
CA TYR A 60 3.79 -68.48 -58.28
C TYR A 60 2.36 -68.23 -58.74
N PHE A 61 1.65 -67.21 -58.20
CA PHE A 61 0.27 -66.90 -58.57
C PHE A 61 0.17 -65.75 -59.59
N ASP A 62 -0.98 -65.59 -60.18
CA ASP A 62 -1.26 -64.53 -61.16
C ASP A 62 -0.87 -63.15 -60.58
N GLU A 63 -0.15 -62.38 -61.40
CA GLU A 63 0.44 -61.09 -60.96
C GLU A 63 -0.63 -60.07 -60.54
N ALA A 64 -1.76 -60.00 -61.30
CA ALA A 64 -2.79 -59.03 -60.99
C ALA A 64 -3.47 -59.32 -59.63
N VAL A 65 -3.75 -60.64 -59.39
CA VAL A 65 -4.33 -61.11 -58.13
C VAL A 65 -3.32 -60.89 -56.95
N ARG A 66 -2.08 -61.29 -57.16
CA ARG A 66 -1.02 -61.12 -56.16
C ARG A 66 -0.88 -59.66 -55.77
N LYS A 67 -0.77 -58.76 -56.75
CA LYS A 67 -0.60 -57.33 -56.51
C LYS A 67 -1.84 -56.72 -55.80
N GLY A 68 -3.06 -57.09 -56.19
CA GLY A 68 -4.26 -56.63 -55.53
C GLY A 68 -4.34 -57.10 -54.07
N LYS A 69 -3.98 -58.37 -53.79
CA LYS A 69 -4.01 -58.89 -52.41
C LYS A 69 -2.87 -58.31 -51.55
N ARG A 70 -1.69 -58.05 -52.15
CA ARG A 70 -0.61 -57.34 -51.50
C ARG A 70 -1.02 -55.95 -51.05
N GLN A 71 -1.66 -55.18 -51.93
CA GLN A 71 -2.16 -53.85 -51.58
C GLN A 71 -3.20 -53.91 -50.46
N HIS A 72 -4.07 -54.94 -50.49
CA HIS A 72 -5.05 -55.12 -49.40
C HIS A 72 -4.35 -55.48 -48.08
N LEU A 73 -3.34 -56.38 -48.09
CA LEU A 73 -2.52 -56.69 -46.90
C LEU A 73 -1.83 -55.43 -46.36
N GLU A 74 -1.14 -54.69 -47.23
CA GLU A 74 -0.48 -53.44 -46.90
C GLU A 74 -1.45 -52.46 -46.21
N SER A 75 -2.64 -52.25 -46.80
CA SER A 75 -3.66 -51.37 -46.20
C SER A 75 -4.08 -51.84 -44.80
N ARG A 76 -4.23 -53.15 -44.59
CA ARG A 76 -4.60 -53.72 -43.27
C ARG A 76 -3.49 -53.52 -42.26
N ILE A 77 -2.24 -53.76 -42.66
CA ILE A 77 -1.04 -53.54 -41.82
C ILE A 77 -0.97 -52.04 -41.44
N LEU A 78 -1.11 -51.14 -42.40
CA LEU A 78 -1.10 -49.71 -42.16
C LEU A 78 -2.19 -49.28 -41.21
N ASN A 79 -3.38 -49.83 -41.30
CA ASN A 79 -4.47 -49.58 -40.37
C ASN A 79 -4.17 -50.09 -38.95
N LEU A 80 -3.47 -51.24 -38.82
CA LEU A 80 -3.05 -51.79 -37.52
C LEU A 80 -2.06 -50.88 -36.83
N VAL A 81 -1.09 -50.34 -37.56
CA VAL A 81 0.03 -49.57 -36.99
C VAL A 81 -0.27 -48.07 -36.87
N GLN A 82 -1.32 -47.56 -37.54
CA GLN A 82 -1.71 -46.16 -37.51
C GLN A 82 -1.95 -45.59 -36.09
N PRO A 83 -2.61 -46.31 -35.15
CA PRO A 83 -2.78 -45.83 -33.78
C PRO A 83 -1.46 -45.54 -33.07
N ALA A 84 -0.43 -46.37 -33.28
CA ALA A 84 0.91 -46.15 -32.72
C ALA A 84 1.56 -44.88 -33.30
N PHE A 85 1.40 -44.64 -34.61
CA PHE A 85 1.83 -43.37 -35.21
C PHE A 85 1.09 -42.15 -34.61
N GLN A 86 -0.22 -42.22 -34.43
CA GLN A 86 -0.99 -41.15 -33.80
C GLN A 86 -0.54 -40.87 -32.35
N LYS A 87 -0.23 -41.95 -31.63
CA LYS A 87 0.31 -41.83 -30.26
C LYS A 87 1.70 -41.18 -30.27
N MET A 88 2.60 -41.61 -31.19
CA MET A 88 3.90 -41.00 -31.42
C MET A 88 3.77 -39.49 -31.68
N LEU A 89 2.89 -39.06 -32.57
CA LEU A 89 2.63 -37.62 -32.82
C LEU A 89 2.14 -36.88 -31.59
N THR A 90 1.33 -37.55 -30.75
CA THR A 90 0.90 -36.97 -29.48
C THR A 90 2.05 -36.70 -28.51
N HIS A 91 2.99 -37.65 -28.42
CA HIS A 91 4.18 -37.46 -27.61
C HIS A 91 5.08 -36.34 -28.15
N LEU A 92 5.25 -36.27 -29.48
CA LEU A 92 6.02 -35.18 -30.11
C LEU A 92 5.37 -33.82 -29.85
N ARG A 93 4.05 -33.73 -29.89
CA ARG A 93 3.31 -32.50 -29.55
C ARG A 93 3.59 -32.06 -28.11
N VAL A 94 3.47 -32.98 -27.15
CA VAL A 94 3.74 -32.68 -25.74
C VAL A 94 5.19 -32.22 -25.54
N LYS A 95 6.16 -32.94 -26.17
CA LYS A 95 7.57 -32.58 -26.09
C LYS A 95 7.88 -31.20 -26.67
N ALA A 96 7.29 -30.87 -27.84
CA ALA A 96 7.48 -29.57 -28.47
C ALA A 96 6.91 -28.43 -27.60
N LEU A 97 5.72 -28.63 -27.01
CA LEU A 97 5.12 -27.66 -26.11
C LEU A 97 5.94 -27.48 -24.82
N GLU A 98 6.46 -28.56 -24.26
CA GLU A 98 7.30 -28.48 -23.05
C GLU A 98 8.63 -27.77 -23.32
N LYS A 99 9.24 -28.04 -24.49
CA LYS A 99 10.41 -27.31 -24.94
C LYS A 99 10.15 -25.81 -25.09
N PHE A 100 9.00 -25.46 -25.70
CA PHE A 100 8.58 -24.05 -25.80
C PHE A 100 8.48 -23.40 -24.42
N LYS A 101 7.77 -24.03 -23.49
CA LYS A 101 7.58 -23.52 -22.12
C LYS A 101 8.90 -23.28 -21.39
N THR A 102 9.76 -24.28 -21.39
CA THR A 102 11.07 -24.19 -20.74
C THR A 102 11.98 -23.16 -21.40
N GLY A 103 12.02 -23.14 -22.72
CA GLY A 103 12.81 -22.19 -23.50
C GLY A 103 12.34 -20.76 -23.33
N LEU A 104 11.02 -20.51 -23.37
CA LEU A 104 10.45 -19.19 -23.16
C LEU A 104 10.80 -18.66 -21.75
N ASN A 105 10.58 -19.46 -20.71
CA ASN A 105 10.88 -19.07 -19.34
C ASN A 105 12.37 -18.74 -19.16
N SER A 106 13.27 -19.60 -19.64
CA SER A 106 14.72 -19.37 -19.57
C SER A 106 15.14 -18.11 -20.35
N SER A 107 14.54 -17.85 -21.50
CA SER A 107 14.81 -16.63 -22.29
C SER A 107 14.36 -15.36 -21.55
N LEU A 108 13.18 -15.39 -20.91
CA LEU A 108 12.67 -14.29 -20.11
C LEU A 108 13.50 -14.05 -18.85
N GLU A 109 13.95 -15.10 -18.17
CA GLU A 109 14.84 -15.01 -17.01
C GLU A 109 16.21 -14.43 -17.38
N SER A 110 16.69 -14.69 -18.59
CA SER A 110 17.93 -14.09 -19.13
C SER A 110 17.77 -12.61 -19.54
N GLY A 111 16.58 -12.02 -19.39
CA GLY A 111 16.30 -10.61 -19.69
C GLY A 111 16.03 -10.30 -21.17
N LYS A 112 15.81 -11.31 -22.01
CA LYS A 112 15.38 -11.08 -23.40
C LYS A 112 13.95 -10.58 -23.46
N GLY A 113 13.67 -9.67 -24.39
CA GLY A 113 12.29 -9.17 -24.61
C GLY A 113 11.32 -10.29 -24.94
N PHE A 114 10.06 -10.11 -24.49
CA PHE A 114 9.03 -11.17 -24.64
C PHE A 114 8.79 -11.56 -26.09
N ALA A 115 8.60 -10.60 -26.99
CA ALA A 115 8.26 -10.87 -28.39
C ALA A 115 9.36 -11.66 -29.11
N VAL A 116 10.62 -11.30 -28.90
CA VAL A 116 11.78 -12.01 -29.47
C VAL A 116 11.86 -13.41 -28.88
N SER A 117 11.73 -13.54 -27.55
CA SER A 117 11.80 -14.84 -26.88
C SER A 117 10.70 -15.78 -27.33
N ALA A 118 9.47 -15.28 -27.48
CA ALA A 118 8.35 -16.08 -27.96
C ALA A 118 8.58 -16.58 -29.40
N ARG A 119 9.03 -15.69 -30.29
CA ARG A 119 9.32 -16.02 -31.70
C ARG A 119 10.41 -17.07 -31.83
N ASP A 120 11.55 -16.86 -31.20
CA ASP A 120 12.72 -17.76 -31.26
C ASP A 120 12.38 -19.17 -30.73
N ASN A 121 11.67 -19.23 -29.59
CA ASN A 121 11.30 -20.51 -28.99
C ASN A 121 10.17 -21.20 -29.75
N THR A 122 9.25 -20.47 -30.39
CA THR A 122 8.23 -21.03 -31.28
C THR A 122 8.89 -21.70 -32.46
N GLU A 123 9.78 -21.00 -33.17
CA GLU A 123 10.49 -21.54 -34.32
C GLU A 123 11.31 -22.80 -33.95
N CYS A 124 12.04 -22.73 -32.83
CA CYS A 124 12.85 -23.85 -32.34
C CYS A 124 11.98 -25.09 -32.01
N SER A 125 10.81 -24.88 -31.37
CA SER A 125 9.93 -25.96 -30.97
C SER A 125 9.17 -26.58 -32.14
N LEU A 126 8.73 -25.77 -33.11
CA LEU A 126 8.10 -26.25 -34.33
C LEU A 126 9.07 -27.04 -35.17
N LYS A 127 10.33 -26.58 -35.34
CA LYS A 127 11.39 -27.29 -36.06
C LYS A 127 11.68 -28.65 -35.43
N GLU A 128 11.74 -28.76 -34.10
CA GLU A 128 11.90 -30.05 -33.43
C GLU A 128 10.72 -30.98 -33.66
N PHE A 129 9.48 -30.46 -33.63
CA PHE A 129 8.30 -31.24 -33.96
C PHE A 129 8.35 -31.75 -35.39
N GLU A 130 8.67 -30.90 -36.38
CA GLU A 130 8.82 -31.27 -37.80
C GLU A 130 9.91 -32.34 -38.01
N GLN A 131 11.04 -32.24 -37.35
CA GLN A 131 12.09 -33.24 -37.37
C GLN A 131 11.60 -34.58 -36.80
N GLY A 132 10.87 -34.54 -35.67
CA GLY A 132 10.26 -35.73 -35.07
C GLY A 132 9.20 -36.37 -35.97
N CYS A 133 8.40 -35.55 -36.65
CA CYS A 133 7.44 -36.04 -37.66
C CYS A 133 8.16 -36.73 -38.85
N ALA A 134 9.22 -36.10 -39.35
CA ALA A 134 10.00 -36.72 -40.46
C ALA A 134 10.63 -38.06 -40.05
N ASP A 135 11.07 -38.20 -38.80
CA ASP A 135 11.57 -39.48 -38.24
C ASP A 135 10.44 -40.53 -38.06
N ALA A 136 9.20 -40.11 -37.86
CA ALA A 136 8.08 -40.98 -37.58
C ALA A 136 7.33 -41.48 -38.84
N ILE A 137 7.49 -40.85 -39.99
CA ILE A 137 6.83 -41.19 -41.23
C ILE A 137 7.50 -42.42 -41.86
N ILE A 138 6.66 -43.34 -42.37
CA ILE A 138 7.14 -44.52 -43.17
C ILE A 138 6.83 -44.30 -44.64
N LYS A 139 7.67 -44.87 -45.50
CA LYS A 139 7.55 -44.71 -46.98
C LYS A 139 6.28 -45.32 -47.57
N GLN A 140 5.79 -46.39 -46.93
CA GLN A 140 4.59 -47.15 -47.38
C GLN A 140 3.30 -46.45 -47.07
N ALA A 141 3.29 -45.45 -46.18
CA ALA A 141 2.08 -44.75 -45.76
C ALA A 141 2.10 -43.28 -46.19
N ASN A 142 1.01 -42.84 -46.73
CA ASN A 142 0.81 -41.40 -47.01
C ASN A 142 0.23 -40.67 -45.77
N TRP A 143 0.99 -40.70 -44.67
CA TRP A 143 0.57 -40.08 -43.44
C TRP A 143 0.89 -38.61 -43.43
N ASP A 144 -0.12 -37.80 -43.03
CA ASP A 144 -0.02 -36.34 -42.93
C ASP A 144 0.08 -35.90 -41.49
N CYS A 145 1.11 -35.10 -41.18
CA CYS A 145 1.33 -34.48 -39.86
C CYS A 145 0.78 -33.07 -39.76
N SER A 146 0.28 -32.47 -40.86
CA SER A 146 -0.13 -31.05 -40.92
C SER A 146 -1.16 -30.69 -39.87
N LYS A 147 -2.17 -31.55 -39.67
CA LYS A 147 -3.19 -31.34 -38.64
C LYS A 147 -2.64 -31.30 -37.23
N MET A 148 -1.61 -32.11 -36.96
CA MET A 148 -0.99 -32.13 -35.64
C MET A 148 -0.03 -30.93 -35.47
N LEU A 149 0.68 -30.55 -36.52
CA LEU A 149 1.51 -29.31 -36.53
C LEU A 149 0.65 -28.10 -36.21
N GLU A 150 -0.54 -28.00 -36.82
CA GLU A 150 -1.46 -26.89 -36.56
C GLU A 150 -1.96 -26.89 -35.10
N LYS A 151 -2.17 -28.08 -34.52
CA LYS A 151 -2.48 -28.17 -33.09
C LYS A 151 -1.33 -27.71 -32.20
N VAL A 152 -0.09 -28.13 -32.54
CA VAL A 152 1.11 -27.68 -31.80
C VAL A 152 1.24 -26.16 -31.87
N ARG A 153 1.05 -25.56 -33.03
CA ARG A 153 1.11 -24.11 -33.23
C ARG A 153 0.10 -23.39 -32.33
N ARG A 154 -1.15 -23.84 -32.31
CA ARG A 154 -2.19 -23.27 -31.44
C ARG A 154 -1.84 -23.42 -29.95
N ASP A 155 -1.41 -24.59 -29.53
CA ASP A 155 -1.01 -24.81 -28.13
C ASP A 155 0.10 -23.86 -27.69
N ILE A 156 1.07 -23.62 -28.59
CA ILE A 156 2.18 -22.67 -28.37
C ILE A 156 1.64 -21.23 -28.31
N GLU A 157 0.77 -20.86 -29.26
CA GLU A 157 0.17 -19.52 -29.30
C GLU A 157 -0.69 -19.24 -28.05
N ASP A 158 -1.53 -20.19 -27.66
CA ASP A 158 -2.38 -20.06 -26.46
C ASP A 158 -1.53 -19.92 -25.20
N HIS A 159 -0.46 -20.70 -25.09
CA HIS A 159 0.46 -20.59 -23.96
C HIS A 159 1.23 -19.26 -23.97
N ALA A 160 1.72 -18.82 -25.14
CA ALA A 160 2.40 -17.54 -25.29
C ALA A 160 1.49 -16.36 -24.91
N LEU A 161 0.22 -16.39 -25.35
CA LEU A 161 -0.77 -15.38 -24.97
C LEU A 161 -1.00 -15.34 -23.45
N SER A 162 -1.17 -16.50 -22.82
CA SER A 162 -1.33 -16.60 -21.36
C SER A 162 -0.15 -16.00 -20.59
N ILE A 163 1.08 -16.31 -21.00
CA ILE A 163 2.31 -15.74 -20.37
C ILE A 163 2.41 -14.25 -20.64
N ARG A 164 2.07 -13.80 -21.86
CA ARG A 164 2.03 -12.37 -22.22
C ARG A 164 1.10 -11.58 -21.30
N GLU A 165 -0.13 -12.04 -21.14
CA GLU A 165 -1.13 -11.41 -20.28
C GLU A 165 -0.67 -11.37 -18.82
N SER A 166 -0.13 -12.48 -18.33
CA SER A 166 0.42 -12.56 -16.97
C SER A 166 1.55 -11.54 -16.75
N LYS A 167 2.49 -11.44 -17.68
CA LYS A 167 3.62 -10.50 -17.59
C LYS A 167 3.19 -9.04 -17.71
N LEU A 168 2.27 -8.73 -18.60
CA LEU A 168 1.70 -7.40 -18.73
C LEU A 168 0.93 -6.99 -17.46
N SER A 169 0.17 -7.91 -16.88
CA SER A 169 -0.54 -7.70 -15.61
C SER A 169 0.43 -7.46 -14.45
N GLU A 170 1.49 -8.27 -14.33
CA GLU A 170 2.54 -8.12 -13.32
C GLU A 170 3.23 -6.76 -13.43
N MET A 171 3.63 -6.38 -14.65
CA MET A 171 4.28 -5.10 -14.93
C MET A 171 3.36 -3.91 -14.60
N THR A 172 2.08 -4.00 -14.99
CA THR A 172 1.08 -2.98 -14.69
C THR A 172 0.85 -2.85 -13.18
N ARG A 173 0.77 -3.97 -12.46
CA ARG A 173 0.65 -3.99 -11.00
C ARG A 173 1.85 -3.33 -10.35
N HIS A 174 3.06 -3.65 -10.81
CA HIS A 174 4.29 -3.07 -10.28
C HIS A 174 4.35 -1.54 -10.50
N ALA A 175 3.98 -1.06 -11.70
CA ALA A 175 3.90 0.37 -11.99
C ALA A 175 2.84 1.07 -11.12
N LYS A 176 1.67 0.45 -10.92
CA LYS A 176 0.63 0.95 -10.01
C LYS A 176 1.12 1.03 -8.56
N ASP A 177 1.83 0.01 -8.08
CA ASP A 177 2.37 0.01 -6.72
C ASP A 177 3.46 1.08 -6.52
N LYS A 178 4.32 1.30 -7.52
CA LYS A 178 5.28 2.41 -7.53
C LYS A 178 4.57 3.77 -7.44
N LEU A 179 3.57 4.02 -8.31
CA LEU A 179 2.79 5.25 -8.31
C LEU A 179 2.05 5.46 -6.99
N ARG A 180 1.42 4.43 -6.45
CA ARG A 180 0.72 4.51 -5.17
C ARG A 180 1.66 4.93 -4.04
N LYS A 181 2.84 4.32 -3.95
CA LYS A 181 3.84 4.67 -2.92
C LYS A 181 4.38 6.09 -3.10
N ALA A 182 4.64 6.49 -4.35
CA ALA A 182 5.20 7.81 -4.64
C ALA A 182 4.19 8.96 -4.44
N LEU A 183 2.89 8.69 -4.55
CA LEU A 183 1.85 9.73 -4.48
C LEU A 183 1.14 9.79 -3.12
N ALA A 184 0.91 8.65 -2.44
CA ALA A 184 0.03 8.64 -1.28
C ALA A 184 0.59 9.43 -0.09
N GLU A 185 1.82 9.18 0.32
CA GLU A 185 2.45 9.83 1.47
C GLU A 185 2.71 11.34 1.26
N PRO A 186 3.27 11.80 0.11
CA PRO A 186 3.42 13.23 -0.12
C PRO A 186 2.10 14.00 -0.19
N VAL A 187 1.04 13.39 -0.76
CA VAL A 187 -0.28 14.01 -0.82
C VAL A 187 -0.89 14.15 0.59
N GLU A 188 -0.76 13.13 1.44
CA GLU A 188 -1.18 13.18 2.84
C GLU A 188 -0.49 14.33 3.58
N SER A 189 0.83 14.40 3.51
CA SER A 189 1.63 15.47 4.14
C SER A 189 1.25 16.88 3.67
N LEU A 190 0.86 17.04 2.41
CA LEU A 190 0.38 18.32 1.89
C LEU A 190 -0.99 18.73 2.46
N PHE A 191 -1.85 17.76 2.77
CA PHE A 191 -3.14 18.05 3.40
C PHE A 191 -3.01 18.35 4.89
N ASP A 192 -2.00 17.82 5.60
CA ASP A 192 -1.71 18.20 6.97
C ASP A 192 -1.32 19.69 7.07
N ALA A 193 -0.52 20.16 6.12
CA ALA A 193 -0.13 21.56 6.03
C ALA A 193 -1.20 22.47 5.40
N ALA A 194 -2.19 21.94 4.76
CA ALA A 194 -3.20 22.52 3.85
C ALA A 194 -3.24 24.05 3.77
N ASP A 195 -2.78 24.60 2.65
CA ASP A 195 -2.79 26.00 2.31
C ASP A 195 -3.31 26.23 0.87
N GLN A 196 -3.30 27.48 0.39
CA GLN A 196 -3.75 27.83 -0.95
C GLN A 196 -2.89 27.19 -2.07
N THR A 197 -1.64 26.80 -1.78
CA THR A 197 -0.70 26.21 -2.74
C THR A 197 -0.77 24.67 -2.76
N THR A 198 -1.55 24.07 -1.86
CA THR A 198 -1.65 22.61 -1.70
C THR A 198 -2.00 21.89 -3.00
N TRP A 199 -3.04 22.32 -3.70
CA TRP A 199 -3.43 21.69 -4.97
C TRP A 199 -2.42 21.88 -6.09
N GLN A 200 -1.75 23.05 -6.14
CA GLN A 200 -0.65 23.28 -7.07
C GLN A 200 0.52 22.32 -6.78
N SER A 201 0.87 22.18 -5.52
CA SER A 201 1.92 21.23 -5.08
C SER A 201 1.56 19.79 -5.41
N ILE A 202 0.30 19.37 -5.22
CA ILE A 202 -0.22 18.06 -5.58
C ILE A 202 -0.09 17.82 -7.09
N ARG A 203 -0.50 18.78 -7.93
CA ARG A 203 -0.35 18.68 -9.40
C ARG A 203 1.12 18.53 -9.81
N ASN A 204 2.02 19.28 -9.17
CA ASN A 204 3.45 19.20 -9.43
C ASN A 204 4.02 17.83 -9.05
N ILE A 205 3.64 17.29 -7.89
CA ILE A 205 4.02 15.93 -7.47
C ILE A 205 3.46 14.89 -8.42
N TYR A 206 2.16 14.97 -8.75
CA TYR A 206 1.53 14.07 -9.71
C TYR A 206 2.28 14.05 -11.04
N LYS A 207 2.59 15.23 -11.61
CA LYS A 207 3.33 15.35 -12.86
C LYS A 207 4.73 14.76 -12.74
N ARG A 208 5.48 15.12 -11.71
CA ARG A 208 6.84 14.62 -11.47
C ARG A 208 6.88 13.10 -11.39
N GLU A 209 6.01 12.49 -10.58
CA GLU A 209 6.02 11.05 -10.36
C GLU A 209 5.50 10.27 -11.58
N THR A 210 4.51 10.81 -12.28
CA THR A 210 4.06 10.21 -13.54
C THR A 210 5.14 10.31 -14.63
N ASP A 211 5.79 11.46 -14.79
CA ASP A 211 6.85 11.66 -15.78
C ASP A 211 8.12 10.82 -15.45
N ALA A 212 8.32 10.43 -14.20
CA ALA A 212 9.40 9.52 -13.81
C ALA A 212 9.09 8.04 -14.11
N ILE A 213 7.85 7.59 -13.88
CA ILE A 213 7.49 6.17 -13.95
C ILE A 213 7.02 5.76 -15.36
N LEU A 214 6.33 6.64 -16.08
CA LEU A 214 5.78 6.32 -17.41
C LEU A 214 6.83 5.94 -18.46
N PRO A 215 8.01 6.59 -18.57
CA PRO A 215 9.02 6.20 -19.53
C PRO A 215 9.57 4.79 -19.29
N GLU A 216 9.78 4.40 -18.03
CA GLU A 216 10.20 3.05 -17.67
C GLU A 216 9.12 2.03 -18.09
N PHE A 217 7.86 2.34 -17.82
CA PHE A 217 6.73 1.49 -18.21
C PHE A 217 6.61 1.34 -19.73
N LEU A 218 6.74 2.44 -20.49
CA LEU A 218 6.74 2.42 -21.95
C LEU A 218 7.91 1.61 -22.52
N ASN A 219 9.11 1.79 -22.00
CA ASN A 219 10.27 1.02 -22.42
C ASN A 219 10.06 -0.49 -22.22
N ASN A 220 9.45 -0.87 -21.10
CA ASN A 220 9.10 -2.26 -20.85
C ASN A 220 7.98 -2.77 -21.79
N LEU A 221 7.01 -1.93 -22.17
CA LEU A 221 5.98 -2.27 -23.18
C LEU A 221 6.57 -2.52 -24.56
N CYS A 222 7.63 -1.82 -24.97
CA CYS A 222 8.31 -2.03 -26.25
C CYS A 222 8.83 -3.46 -26.41
N GLN A 223 9.17 -4.15 -25.31
CA GLN A 223 9.64 -5.55 -25.34
C GLN A 223 8.57 -6.54 -25.78
N PHE A 224 7.30 -6.13 -25.79
CA PHE A 224 6.16 -6.95 -26.24
C PHE A 224 5.80 -6.70 -27.69
N GLU A 225 6.47 -5.78 -28.38
CA GLU A 225 6.16 -5.39 -29.77
C GLU A 225 4.66 -5.14 -29.98
N MET A 226 4.05 -4.39 -29.02
CA MET A 226 2.63 -4.05 -29.07
C MET A 226 2.36 -2.96 -30.10
N GLU A 227 1.18 -2.99 -30.70
CA GLU A 227 0.68 -1.86 -31.48
C GLU A 227 0.56 -0.60 -30.62
N TYR A 228 0.66 0.58 -31.25
CA TYR A 228 0.65 1.86 -30.56
C TYR A 228 -0.63 2.09 -29.73
N ALA A 229 -1.80 1.81 -30.32
CA ALA A 229 -3.09 2.07 -29.69
C ALA A 229 -3.31 1.29 -28.38
N PRO A 230 -3.06 -0.04 -28.28
CA PRO A 230 -3.16 -0.76 -27.01
C PRO A 230 -2.11 -0.29 -25.96
N ALA A 231 -0.91 0.09 -26.40
CA ALA A 231 0.12 0.59 -25.51
C ALA A 231 -0.28 1.96 -24.92
N GLU A 232 -0.82 2.86 -25.72
CA GLU A 232 -1.31 4.17 -25.28
C GLU A 232 -2.50 4.02 -24.32
N GLU A 233 -3.41 3.07 -24.58
CA GLU A 233 -4.53 2.76 -23.68
C GLU A 233 -4.02 2.31 -22.30
N MET A 234 -2.98 1.48 -22.25
CA MET A 234 -2.38 1.04 -20.98
C MET A 234 -1.75 2.20 -20.23
N VAL A 235 -1.08 3.12 -20.92
CA VAL A 235 -0.50 4.33 -20.34
C VAL A 235 -1.60 5.25 -19.81
N SER A 236 -2.68 5.45 -20.57
CA SER A 236 -3.84 6.23 -20.13
C SER A 236 -4.45 5.66 -18.87
N LYS A 237 -4.70 4.34 -18.83
CA LYS A 237 -5.20 3.65 -17.63
C LYS A 237 -4.27 3.80 -16.43
N LEU A 238 -2.96 3.86 -16.65
CA LEU A 238 -2.00 4.07 -15.57
C LEU A 238 -2.03 5.50 -15.05
N LYS A 239 -2.20 6.50 -15.92
CA LYS A 239 -2.40 7.91 -15.56
C LYS A 239 -3.72 8.10 -14.79
N ASP A 240 -4.80 7.47 -15.23
CA ASP A 240 -6.09 7.51 -14.55
C ASP A 240 -6.00 6.86 -13.17
N TYR A 241 -5.25 5.75 -13.06
CA TYR A 241 -4.98 5.14 -11.77
C TYR A 241 -4.21 6.09 -10.84
N ALA A 242 -3.17 6.76 -11.33
CA ALA A 242 -2.41 7.74 -10.55
C ALA A 242 -3.31 8.88 -10.05
N ARG A 243 -4.23 9.39 -10.91
CA ARG A 243 -5.27 10.35 -10.51
C ARG A 243 -6.15 9.78 -9.41
N SER A 244 -6.63 8.57 -9.57
CA SER A 244 -7.51 7.93 -8.59
C SER A 244 -6.85 7.74 -7.22
N VAL A 245 -5.53 7.52 -7.17
CA VAL A 245 -4.76 7.45 -5.92
C VAL A 245 -4.78 8.81 -5.20
N VAL A 246 -4.49 9.89 -5.91
CA VAL A 246 -4.54 11.25 -5.37
C VAL A 246 -5.95 11.60 -4.89
N GLU A 247 -6.98 11.34 -5.70
CA GLU A 247 -8.38 11.62 -5.38
C GLU A 247 -8.87 10.81 -4.17
N SER A 248 -8.47 9.53 -4.08
CA SER A 248 -8.83 8.68 -2.96
C SER A 248 -8.17 9.18 -1.66
N LYS A 249 -6.91 9.60 -1.74
CA LYS A 249 -6.20 10.14 -0.58
C LYS A 249 -6.77 11.50 -0.17
N ALA A 250 -7.08 12.37 -1.11
CA ALA A 250 -7.76 13.65 -0.84
C ALA A 250 -9.12 13.45 -0.16
N LYS A 251 -9.91 12.48 -0.61
CA LYS A 251 -11.20 12.11 0.02
C LYS A 251 -11.01 11.54 1.42
N GLU A 252 -9.99 10.73 1.63
CA GLU A 252 -9.64 10.21 2.96
C GLU A 252 -9.33 11.35 3.92
N GLU A 253 -8.43 12.29 3.53
CA GLU A 253 -8.08 13.43 4.36
C GLU A 253 -9.25 14.41 4.55
N SER A 254 -10.09 14.60 3.53
CA SER A 254 -11.31 15.43 3.67
C SER A 254 -12.30 14.84 4.69
N SER A 255 -12.31 13.53 4.90
CA SER A 255 -13.12 12.90 5.95
C SER A 255 -12.64 13.26 7.36
N LYS A 256 -11.36 13.60 7.51
CA LYS A 256 -10.72 14.03 8.77
C LYS A 256 -10.70 15.54 8.95
N VAL A 257 -11.34 16.30 8.05
CA VAL A 257 -11.26 17.77 7.99
C VAL A 257 -11.55 18.47 9.32
N LEU A 258 -12.47 17.96 10.13
CA LEU A 258 -12.77 18.55 11.45
C LEU A 258 -11.57 18.47 12.40
N ILE A 259 -10.79 17.39 12.32
CA ILE A 259 -9.57 17.21 13.11
C ILE A 259 -8.53 18.23 12.65
N HIS A 260 -8.25 18.30 11.36
CA HIS A 260 -7.32 19.26 10.78
C HIS A 260 -7.72 20.71 11.06
N MET A 261 -9.03 21.04 11.02
CA MET A 261 -9.53 22.37 11.38
C MET A 261 -9.23 22.72 12.85
N LYS A 262 -9.39 21.77 13.77
CA LYS A 262 -9.11 21.97 15.21
C LYS A 262 -7.61 22.12 15.46
N GLU A 263 -6.79 21.31 14.82
CA GLU A 263 -5.33 21.38 14.90
C GLU A 263 -4.83 22.73 14.37
N ARG A 264 -5.31 23.16 13.21
CA ARG A 264 -4.97 24.46 12.63
C ARG A 264 -5.40 25.61 13.55
N PHE A 265 -6.62 25.52 14.09
CA PHE A 265 -7.10 26.48 15.06
C PHE A 265 -6.21 26.52 16.30
N THR A 266 -5.88 25.38 16.88
CA THR A 266 -5.05 25.29 18.07
C THR A 266 -3.64 25.84 17.82
N THR A 267 -3.05 25.53 16.68
CA THR A 267 -1.73 26.05 16.29
C THR A 267 -1.76 27.58 16.21
N VAL A 268 -2.70 28.17 15.50
CA VAL A 268 -2.78 29.63 15.33
C VAL A 268 -3.23 30.34 16.61
N PHE A 269 -4.12 29.73 17.38
CA PHE A 269 -4.68 30.32 18.60
C PHE A 269 -3.70 30.25 19.78
N SER A 270 -3.07 29.09 19.97
CA SER A 270 -2.24 28.82 21.16
C SER A 270 -0.77 29.15 21.01
N HIS A 271 -0.31 29.38 19.77
CA HIS A 271 1.10 29.72 19.50
C HIS A 271 1.19 31.08 18.78
N ASP A 272 2.32 31.75 18.92
CA ASP A 272 2.63 32.96 18.18
C ASP A 272 3.31 32.61 16.83
N LYS A 273 3.81 33.63 16.12
CA LYS A 273 4.48 33.46 14.81
C LYS A 273 5.78 32.68 14.89
N ASP A 274 6.38 32.66 16.07
CA ASP A 274 7.65 31.96 16.35
C ASP A 274 7.39 30.56 16.95
N SER A 275 6.15 30.05 16.85
CA SER A 275 5.70 28.76 17.40
C SER A 275 5.88 28.64 18.93
N ILE A 276 5.97 29.78 19.63
CA ILE A 276 6.05 29.83 21.10
C ILE A 276 4.63 29.82 21.67
N PRO A 277 4.33 29.00 22.70
CA PRO A 277 3.01 28.98 23.34
C PRO A 277 2.64 30.36 23.88
N ARG A 278 1.45 30.87 23.51
CA ARG A 278 0.95 32.17 23.97
C ARG A 278 0.60 32.13 25.44
N VAL A 279 1.02 33.18 26.15
CA VAL A 279 0.66 33.43 27.55
C VAL A 279 -0.37 34.56 27.57
N TRP A 280 -1.55 34.31 28.14
CA TRP A 280 -2.64 35.28 28.21
C TRP A 280 -2.43 36.28 29.35
N THR A 281 -1.61 37.31 29.09
CA THR A 281 -1.20 38.30 30.13
C THR A 281 -2.19 39.45 30.34
N GLY A 282 -3.18 39.58 29.47
CA GLY A 282 -4.15 40.68 29.52
C GLY A 282 -3.91 41.76 28.47
N LYS A 283 -2.84 41.72 27.72
CA LYS A 283 -2.52 42.67 26.64
C LYS A 283 -3.02 42.16 25.27
N GLU A 284 -3.18 40.87 25.11
CA GLU A 284 -3.57 40.22 23.88
C GLU A 284 -5.06 40.39 23.61
N ASP A 285 -5.42 40.63 22.35
CA ASP A 285 -6.83 40.58 21.92
C ASP A 285 -7.24 39.14 21.58
N VAL A 286 -7.72 38.40 22.59
CA VAL A 286 -8.18 37.00 22.43
C VAL A 286 -9.21 36.85 21.34
N ARG A 287 -10.10 37.87 21.15
CA ARG A 287 -11.16 37.78 20.13
C ARG A 287 -10.62 37.94 18.71
N ALA A 288 -9.66 38.85 18.51
CA ALA A 288 -9.00 39.03 17.23
C ALA A 288 -8.18 37.78 16.85
N ILE A 289 -7.43 37.21 17.80
CA ILE A 289 -6.65 35.96 17.60
C ILE A 289 -7.60 34.80 17.31
N ALA A 290 -8.73 34.69 18.02
CA ALA A 290 -9.72 33.64 17.74
C ALA A 290 -10.37 33.80 16.37
N LYS A 291 -10.60 35.03 15.90
CA LYS A 291 -11.08 35.29 14.53
C LYS A 291 -10.05 34.88 13.49
N GLU A 292 -8.78 35.20 13.71
CA GLU A 292 -7.67 34.80 12.82
C GLU A 292 -7.54 33.28 12.77
N ALA A 293 -7.54 32.60 13.91
CA ALA A 293 -7.47 31.14 13.99
C ALA A 293 -8.66 30.46 13.32
N ARG A 294 -9.88 31.01 13.49
CA ARG A 294 -11.09 30.54 12.80
C ARG A 294 -10.99 30.76 11.28
N SER A 295 -10.42 31.89 10.83
CA SER A 295 -10.18 32.15 9.41
C SER A 295 -9.20 31.16 8.82
N ALA A 296 -8.12 30.82 9.53
CA ALA A 296 -7.15 29.82 9.10
C ALA A 296 -7.77 28.41 8.97
N ALA A 297 -8.61 28.01 9.93
CA ALA A 297 -9.36 26.76 9.86
C ALA A 297 -10.37 26.73 8.69
N LEU A 298 -10.98 27.88 8.37
CA LEU A 298 -11.92 27.99 7.25
C LEU A 298 -11.21 27.93 5.88
N LYS A 299 -10.01 28.50 5.77
CA LYS A 299 -9.17 28.35 4.57
C LYS A 299 -8.81 26.88 4.34
N LEU A 300 -8.43 26.15 5.38
CA LEU A 300 -8.18 24.72 5.30
C LEU A 300 -9.45 23.96 4.83
N LEU A 301 -10.62 24.27 5.37
CA LEU A 301 -11.88 23.68 4.92
C LEU A 301 -12.13 23.95 3.43
N SER A 302 -11.83 25.15 2.94
CA SER A 302 -12.01 25.50 1.52
C SER A 302 -11.09 24.68 0.61
N VAL A 303 -9.84 24.44 1.01
CA VAL A 303 -8.87 23.61 0.27
C VAL A 303 -9.34 22.16 0.19
N MET A 304 -9.91 21.64 1.28
CA MET A 304 -10.41 20.26 1.38
C MET A 304 -11.83 20.08 0.86
N ALA A 305 -12.53 21.14 0.43
CA ALA A 305 -13.90 21.04 -0.06
C ALA A 305 -14.01 20.42 -1.45
N ALA A 306 -13.00 20.59 -2.29
CA ALA A 306 -13.03 20.16 -3.68
C ALA A 306 -11.66 19.75 -4.22
N ILE A 307 -11.68 18.83 -5.19
CA ILE A 307 -10.52 18.41 -5.97
C ILE A 307 -10.27 19.44 -7.08
N ARG A 308 -9.03 19.94 -7.18
CA ARG A 308 -8.62 20.97 -8.14
C ARG A 308 -7.49 20.45 -9.04
N TRP A 309 -7.87 19.83 -10.17
CA TRP A 309 -6.90 19.40 -11.18
C TRP A 309 -6.46 20.55 -12.09
N ASP A 310 -7.31 21.54 -12.23
CA ASP A 310 -7.08 22.71 -13.07
C ASP A 310 -6.68 23.92 -12.20
N ASP A 311 -5.99 24.90 -12.80
CA ASP A 311 -5.58 26.13 -12.11
C ASP A 311 -6.69 27.20 -12.11
N GLU A 312 -7.94 26.80 -12.37
CA GLU A 312 -9.05 27.70 -12.36
C GLU A 312 -9.36 28.15 -10.92
N PRO A 313 -9.45 29.47 -10.68
CA PRO A 313 -9.82 30.01 -9.38
C PRO A 313 -11.28 29.69 -9.08
N ASP A 314 -11.56 29.13 -7.92
CA ASP A 314 -12.91 28.94 -7.44
C ASP A 314 -13.28 29.95 -6.34
N ARG A 315 -14.59 30.11 -6.08
CA ARG A 315 -15.12 31.02 -5.06
C ARG A 315 -15.43 30.35 -3.73
N ILE A 316 -15.03 29.10 -3.51
CA ILE A 316 -15.37 28.36 -2.30
C ILE A 316 -14.92 29.11 -1.04
N GLU A 317 -13.65 29.56 -1.00
CA GLU A 317 -13.11 30.28 0.16
C GLU A 317 -13.88 31.57 0.42
N SER A 318 -14.21 32.34 -0.60
CA SER A 318 -14.96 33.59 -0.46
C SER A 318 -16.39 33.36 0.01
N ILE A 319 -17.09 32.35 -0.52
CA ILE A 319 -18.41 31.93 -0.12
C ILE A 319 -18.43 31.50 1.36
N LEU A 320 -17.47 30.65 1.74
CA LEU A 320 -17.36 30.18 3.12
C LEU A 320 -17.05 31.34 4.09
N THR A 321 -16.14 32.23 3.72
CA THR A 321 -15.75 33.38 4.56
C THR A 321 -16.88 34.33 4.75
N SER A 322 -17.55 34.76 3.69
CA SER A 322 -18.68 35.70 3.77
C SER A 322 -19.88 35.12 4.54
N THR A 323 -20.15 33.82 4.33
CA THR A 323 -21.34 33.19 4.94
C THR A 323 -21.11 32.74 6.38
N LEU A 324 -19.93 32.17 6.69
CA LEU A 324 -19.68 31.52 7.98
C LEU A 324 -18.93 32.39 8.98
N LEU A 325 -17.99 33.25 8.51
CA LEU A 325 -17.16 34.08 9.37
C LEU A 325 -17.78 35.47 9.55
N GLU A 326 -18.32 36.10 8.49
CA GLU A 326 -18.87 37.48 8.48
C GLU A 326 -20.40 37.52 8.66
N GLY A 327 -21.11 36.46 8.28
CA GLY A 327 -22.57 36.37 8.27
C GLY A 327 -23.26 36.54 9.62
N SER A 328 -22.51 36.65 10.72
CA SER A 328 -23.07 36.94 12.06
C SER A 328 -23.48 38.42 12.25
N VAL A 329 -22.97 39.34 11.43
CA VAL A 329 -23.18 40.79 11.58
C VAL A 329 -24.09 41.35 10.48
N VAL A 330 -23.97 40.85 9.24
CA VAL A 330 -24.68 41.39 8.06
C VAL A 330 -26.07 40.77 7.87
N SER A 331 -26.31 39.55 8.39
CA SER A 331 -27.59 38.82 8.24
C SER A 331 -28.79 39.46 8.97
N LYS A 332 -28.58 40.49 9.80
CA LYS A 332 -29.70 41.22 10.45
C LYS A 332 -30.26 42.37 9.62
N ILE A 333 -29.61 42.74 8.53
CA ILE A 333 -29.98 43.90 7.70
C ILE A 333 -30.38 43.52 6.27
N ALA A 334 -29.93 42.38 5.74
CA ALA A 334 -30.29 41.93 4.39
C ALA A 334 -31.44 40.91 4.48
N SER A 335 -32.64 41.47 4.36
CA SER A 335 -33.90 40.72 4.34
C SER A 335 -34.05 39.75 3.18
N ALA A 336 -34.54 38.57 3.48
CA ALA A 336 -35.66 37.86 2.82
C ALA A 336 -35.58 37.44 1.33
N ALA A 337 -34.55 37.68 0.55
CA ALA A 337 -34.59 37.36 -0.89
C ALA A 337 -33.34 36.66 -1.50
N SER A 338 -32.25 36.45 -0.75
CA SER A 338 -31.12 35.71 -1.25
C SER A 338 -31.09 34.30 -0.65
N ALA A 339 -31.23 33.28 -1.53
CA ALA A 339 -31.08 31.88 -1.12
C ALA A 339 -29.72 31.67 -0.44
N ASP A 340 -29.71 30.94 0.69
CA ASP A 340 -28.47 30.60 1.40
C ASP A 340 -27.54 29.82 0.47
N PRO A 341 -26.38 30.36 0.07
CA PRO A 341 -25.47 29.68 -0.86
C PRO A 341 -24.94 28.34 -0.32
N LEU A 342 -25.03 28.12 1.00
CA LEU A 342 -24.64 26.87 1.63
C LEU A 342 -25.80 25.88 1.83
N ALA A 343 -26.99 26.15 1.30
CA ALA A 343 -28.09 25.19 1.29
C ALA A 343 -28.00 24.17 0.17
N SER A 344 -27.15 24.42 -0.85
CA SER A 344 -26.92 23.53 -1.99
C SER A 344 -26.19 22.26 -1.60
N THR A 345 -26.41 21.19 -2.38
CA THR A 345 -25.65 19.93 -2.30
C THR A 345 -24.44 19.89 -3.22
N THR A 346 -24.30 20.89 -4.10
CA THR A 346 -23.20 21.00 -5.08
C THR A 346 -22.65 22.42 -5.09
N TRP A 347 -21.36 22.53 -5.40
CA TRP A 347 -20.73 23.82 -5.69
C TRP A 347 -21.04 24.22 -7.12
N GLU A 348 -21.37 25.48 -7.37
CA GLU A 348 -21.78 25.95 -8.71
C GLU A 348 -20.69 25.81 -9.76
N GLU A 349 -19.43 25.99 -9.38
CA GLU A 349 -18.26 26.00 -10.27
C GLU A 349 -17.52 24.67 -10.34
N ILE A 350 -17.96 23.64 -9.58
CA ILE A 350 -17.23 22.38 -9.45
C ILE A 350 -18.11 21.19 -9.82
N ALA A 351 -17.59 20.34 -10.70
CA ALA A 351 -18.28 19.11 -11.07
C ALA A 351 -18.56 18.25 -9.82
N PRO A 352 -19.74 17.63 -9.72
CA PRO A 352 -20.12 16.82 -8.55
C PRO A 352 -19.10 15.72 -8.19
N LYS A 353 -18.42 15.14 -9.19
CA LYS A 353 -17.36 14.12 -8.99
C LYS A 353 -16.13 14.66 -8.25
N HIS A 354 -15.86 15.96 -8.35
CA HIS A 354 -14.72 16.63 -7.73
C HIS A 354 -15.11 17.28 -6.38
N THR A 355 -16.37 17.26 -5.99
CA THR A 355 -16.81 17.72 -4.67
C THR A 355 -16.45 16.66 -3.62
N MET A 356 -15.65 17.03 -2.63
CA MET A 356 -15.32 16.18 -1.48
C MET A 356 -16.22 16.46 -0.29
N ILE A 357 -16.48 17.74 -0.02
CA ILE A 357 -17.37 18.20 1.06
C ILE A 357 -18.39 19.14 0.43
N THR A 358 -19.68 18.82 0.58
CA THR A 358 -20.76 19.64 0.03
C THR A 358 -20.93 20.95 0.81
N PRO A 359 -21.52 22.01 0.21
CA PRO A 359 -21.81 23.26 0.92
C PRO A 359 -22.57 23.06 2.23
N SER A 360 -23.58 22.21 2.23
CA SER A 360 -24.38 21.88 3.42
C SER A 360 -23.57 21.17 4.51
N GLN A 361 -22.65 20.27 4.10
CA GLN A 361 -21.71 19.62 5.04
C GLN A 361 -20.72 20.63 5.62
N CYS A 362 -20.18 21.57 4.83
CA CYS A 362 -19.32 22.63 5.32
C CYS A 362 -20.00 23.45 6.42
N LYS A 363 -21.28 23.80 6.26
CA LYS A 363 -22.07 24.50 7.27
C LYS A 363 -22.22 23.69 8.57
N SER A 364 -22.48 22.40 8.47
CA SER A 364 -22.57 21.48 9.60
C SER A 364 -21.24 21.34 10.35
N LEU A 365 -20.16 21.07 9.61
CA LEU A 365 -18.79 20.97 10.14
C LEU A 365 -18.36 22.25 10.84
N TRP A 366 -18.66 23.40 10.26
CA TRP A 366 -18.36 24.69 10.87
C TRP A 366 -19.11 24.91 12.18
N LYS A 367 -20.39 24.52 12.26
CA LYS A 367 -21.19 24.58 13.51
C LYS A 367 -20.56 23.72 14.60
N GLN A 368 -20.15 22.48 14.24
CA GLN A 368 -19.51 21.56 15.17
C GLN A 368 -18.13 22.09 15.60
N PHE A 369 -17.30 22.53 14.66
CA PHE A 369 -16.00 23.14 14.93
C PHE A 369 -16.11 24.34 15.90
N LYS A 370 -17.06 25.23 15.68
CA LYS A 370 -17.32 26.38 16.60
C LYS A 370 -17.66 25.90 18.00
N ALA A 371 -18.54 24.91 18.14
CA ALA A 371 -18.96 24.40 19.44
C ALA A 371 -17.77 23.79 20.20
N GLU A 372 -16.92 23.03 19.50
CA GLU A 372 -15.76 22.36 20.12
C GLU A 372 -14.62 23.34 20.48
N THR A 373 -14.44 24.44 19.73
CA THR A 373 -13.37 25.43 19.97
C THR A 373 -13.79 26.55 20.93
N GLU A 374 -15.10 26.73 21.24
CA GLU A 374 -15.59 27.78 22.11
C GLU A 374 -15.09 27.66 23.54
N PHE A 375 -14.94 26.40 24.04
CA PHE A 375 -14.39 26.16 25.37
C PHE A 375 -12.96 26.71 25.50
N THR A 376 -12.10 26.45 24.51
CA THR A 376 -10.71 26.93 24.50
C THR A 376 -10.63 28.46 24.52
N ILE A 377 -11.49 29.12 23.74
CA ILE A 377 -11.58 30.59 23.73
C ILE A 377 -12.05 31.13 25.09
N THR A 378 -13.09 30.53 25.66
CA THR A 378 -13.62 30.92 26.96
C THR A 378 -12.59 30.74 28.07
N GLN A 379 -11.82 29.66 28.03
CA GLN A 379 -10.74 29.40 28.96
C GLN A 379 -9.63 30.48 28.85
N ALA A 380 -9.22 30.84 27.63
CA ALA A 380 -8.24 31.90 27.40
C ALA A 380 -8.75 33.27 27.94
N VAL A 381 -10.02 33.60 27.69
CA VAL A 381 -10.65 34.84 28.21
C VAL A 381 -10.68 34.82 29.73
N SER A 382 -11.04 33.70 30.37
CA SER A 382 -11.10 33.59 31.83
C SER A 382 -9.70 33.70 32.47
N THR A 383 -8.69 33.06 31.83
CA THR A 383 -7.29 33.19 32.26
C THR A 383 -6.80 34.62 32.17
N GLN A 384 -7.09 35.30 31.06
CA GLN A 384 -6.79 36.72 30.89
C GLN A 384 -7.45 37.61 31.93
N GLN A 385 -8.75 37.37 32.26
CA GLN A 385 -9.47 38.09 33.30
C GLN A 385 -8.88 37.86 34.70
N ALA A 386 -8.44 36.61 34.97
CA ALA A 386 -7.79 36.27 36.22
C ALA A 386 -6.44 37.03 36.36
N HIS A 387 -5.66 37.11 35.29
CA HIS A 387 -4.43 37.94 35.29
C HIS A 387 -4.70 39.44 35.46
N ARG A 388 -5.71 39.98 34.84
CA ARG A 388 -6.13 41.39 35.04
C ARG A 388 -6.58 41.66 36.47
N ARG A 389 -7.28 40.73 37.13
CA ARG A 389 -7.72 40.83 38.53
C ARG A 389 -6.57 40.60 39.51
N GLY A 390 -5.62 39.70 39.18
CA GLY A 390 -4.43 39.41 40.02
C GLY A 390 -3.42 40.54 40.08
N ASN A 391 -3.50 41.52 39.19
CA ASN A 391 -2.58 42.67 39.20
C ASN A 391 -2.99 43.80 40.20
N SER A 392 -4.17 43.68 40.86
CA SER A 392 -4.45 44.47 42.05
C SER A 392 -3.84 43.77 43.29
N LYS A 393 -2.53 43.95 43.46
CA LYS A 393 -1.71 43.30 44.49
C LYS A 393 -1.95 43.81 45.92
N LEU A 394 -2.99 44.59 46.14
CA LEU A 394 -3.33 45.01 47.47
C LEU A 394 -4.47 44.12 48.01
N PRO A 395 -4.25 43.42 49.14
CA PRO A 395 -5.34 42.76 49.83
C PRO A 395 -6.46 43.75 50.13
N PRO A 396 -7.71 43.31 50.16
CA PRO A 396 -8.83 44.21 50.41
C PRO A 396 -8.59 45.03 51.68
N PRO A 397 -9.02 46.31 51.73
CA PRO A 397 -8.68 47.23 52.84
C PRO A 397 -8.99 46.69 54.23
N TRP A 398 -10.02 45.88 54.37
CA TRP A 398 -10.40 45.23 55.64
C TRP A 398 -9.34 44.16 56.08
N ALA A 399 -8.73 43.47 55.13
CA ALA A 399 -7.68 42.48 55.44
C ALA A 399 -6.38 43.15 55.90
N ILE A 400 -6.05 44.33 55.34
CA ILE A 400 -4.93 45.16 55.82
C ILE A 400 -5.18 45.62 57.24
N VAL A 401 -6.41 46.10 57.55
CA VAL A 401 -6.81 46.51 58.90
C VAL A 401 -6.80 45.30 59.84
N ALA A 402 -7.30 44.15 59.42
CA ALA A 402 -7.28 42.92 60.23
C ALA A 402 -5.84 42.45 60.54
N ILE A 403 -4.93 42.48 59.58
CA ILE A 403 -3.52 42.15 59.77
C ILE A 403 -2.83 43.19 60.70
N ALA A 404 -3.19 44.47 60.54
CA ALA A 404 -2.65 45.50 61.42
C ALA A 404 -3.13 45.34 62.88
N ILE A 405 -4.39 44.99 63.10
CA ILE A 405 -4.95 44.75 64.44
C ILE A 405 -4.38 43.47 65.06
N LEU A 406 -4.29 42.37 64.27
CA LEU A 406 -3.70 41.12 64.76
C LEU A 406 -2.19 41.26 65.06
N GLY A 407 -1.44 41.95 64.16
CA GLY A 407 0.00 42.15 64.30
C GLY A 407 0.36 43.19 65.36
N PHE A 408 -0.55 44.10 65.74
CA PHE A 408 -0.25 45.17 66.70
C PHE A 408 0.14 44.64 68.09
N ASN A 409 -0.56 43.63 68.56
CA ASN A 409 -0.24 42.98 69.81
C ASN A 409 1.13 42.28 69.81
N GLU A 410 1.45 41.59 68.70
CA GLU A 410 2.75 40.93 68.51
C GLU A 410 3.89 41.94 68.42
N ILE A 411 3.69 43.04 67.69
CA ILE A 411 4.66 44.14 67.57
C ILE A 411 4.88 44.82 68.91
N MET A 412 3.83 45.02 69.74
CA MET A 412 3.96 45.61 71.08
C MET A 412 4.73 44.69 72.03
N VAL A 413 4.57 43.39 71.96
CA VAL A 413 5.38 42.41 72.74
C VAL A 413 6.83 42.48 72.32
N LEU A 414 7.08 42.60 71.01
CA LEU A 414 8.46 42.68 70.47
C LEU A 414 9.19 43.97 70.86
N ILE A 415 8.46 45.12 70.86
CA ILE A 415 9.02 46.45 71.28
C ILE A 415 9.26 46.50 72.76
N ARG A 416 8.40 45.85 73.55
CA ARG A 416 8.50 45.90 75.06
C ARG A 416 9.66 45.07 75.59
N ASN A 417 10.23 44.18 74.81
CA ASN A 417 11.33 43.32 75.24
C ASN A 417 12.60 43.58 74.38
N PRO A 418 13.61 44.25 74.88
CA PRO A 418 14.81 44.70 74.16
C PRO A 418 15.60 43.50 73.55
N ILE A 419 15.47 42.32 74.15
CA ILE A 419 16.14 41.11 73.66
C ILE A 419 15.62 40.67 72.33
N TYR A 420 14.28 40.71 72.10
CA TYR A 420 13.67 40.34 70.80
C TYR A 420 14.01 41.37 69.72
N LEU A 421 14.11 42.65 70.06
CA LEU A 421 14.54 43.72 69.16
C LEU A 421 15.98 43.54 68.70
N PHE A 422 16.86 43.14 69.63
CA PHE A 422 18.25 42.80 69.32
C PHE A 422 18.32 41.52 68.42
N LEU A 423 17.59 40.46 68.75
CA LEU A 423 17.54 39.24 67.93
C LEU A 423 17.00 39.55 66.54
N LEU A 424 16.01 40.40 66.40
CA LEU A 424 15.44 40.77 65.09
C LEU A 424 16.46 41.62 64.31
N PHE A 425 17.21 42.48 64.95
CA PHE A 425 18.30 43.26 64.34
C PHE A 425 19.45 42.35 63.87
N VAL A 426 19.88 41.40 64.71
CA VAL A 426 20.88 40.41 64.34
C VAL A 426 20.37 39.53 63.18
N GLY A 427 19.09 39.07 63.21
CA GLY A 427 18.48 38.35 62.13
C GLY A 427 18.42 39.16 60.82
N TYR A 428 18.08 40.46 60.91
CA TYR A 428 18.10 41.35 59.75
C TYR A 428 19.54 41.51 59.17
N LEU A 429 20.54 41.67 60.01
CA LEU A 429 21.94 41.74 59.54
C LEU A 429 22.38 40.42 58.87
N MET A 430 22.01 39.30 59.47
CA MET A 430 22.27 37.97 58.89
C MET A 430 21.60 37.81 57.52
N VAL A 431 20.28 38.12 57.39
CA VAL A 431 19.55 38.05 56.14
C VAL A 431 20.14 39.02 55.11
N LYS A 432 20.51 40.24 55.52
CA LYS A 432 21.14 41.24 54.65
C LYS A 432 22.54 40.82 54.20
N ALA A 433 23.33 40.21 55.05
CA ALA A 433 24.62 39.66 54.70
C ALA A 433 24.49 38.48 53.74
N LEU A 434 23.53 37.59 54.00
CA LEU A 434 23.24 36.46 53.12
C LEU A 434 22.71 36.93 51.75
N ALA A 435 21.85 37.94 51.73
CA ALA A 435 21.30 38.53 50.50
C ALA A 435 22.38 39.23 49.66
N MET A 436 23.38 39.85 50.28
CA MET A 436 24.56 40.40 49.59
C MET A 436 25.47 39.29 49.05
N GLN A 437 25.67 38.21 49.81
CA GLN A 437 26.53 37.09 49.43
C GLN A 437 25.94 36.25 48.28
N LEU A 438 24.62 36.16 48.20
CA LEU A 438 23.90 35.35 47.20
C LEU A 438 23.43 36.17 46.00
N ASP A 439 23.73 37.48 45.93
CA ASP A 439 23.30 38.41 44.86
C ASP A 439 21.79 38.25 44.48
N VAL A 440 20.98 38.15 45.54
CA VAL A 440 19.54 37.83 45.49
C VAL A 440 18.76 38.77 44.56
N SER A 441 19.18 40.03 44.45
CA SER A 441 18.53 41.00 43.56
C SER A 441 18.59 40.63 42.10
N ARG A 442 19.64 39.94 41.69
CA ARG A 442 19.84 39.52 40.30
C ARG A 442 19.01 38.26 39.94
N GLU A 443 18.86 37.36 40.89
CA GLU A 443 18.11 36.11 40.69
C GLU A 443 16.59 36.34 40.62
N PHE A 444 16.06 37.39 41.25
CA PHE A 444 14.63 37.70 41.19
C PHE A 444 14.20 38.53 39.97
N GLN A 445 15.15 38.95 39.10
CA GLN A 445 14.82 39.64 37.83
C GLN A 445 14.04 38.75 36.85
N ASN A 446 14.22 37.43 36.92
CA ASN A 446 13.58 36.45 36.05
C ASN A 446 12.24 35.88 36.59
N GLY A 447 11.70 36.46 37.68
CA GLY A 447 10.45 36.03 38.29
C GLY A 447 10.61 35.45 39.70
N VAL A 448 9.55 35.53 40.51
CA VAL A 448 9.58 35.16 41.93
C VAL A 448 9.78 33.66 42.14
N VAL A 449 9.13 32.82 41.34
CA VAL A 449 9.24 31.34 41.49
C VAL A 449 10.60 30.80 41.06
N PRO A 450 11.15 31.17 39.89
CA PRO A 450 12.53 30.79 39.53
C PRO A 450 13.56 31.33 40.48
N GLY A 451 13.39 32.56 40.98
CA GLY A 451 14.29 33.18 41.97
C GLY A 451 14.33 32.41 43.29
N ILE A 452 13.20 31.97 43.82
CA ILE A 452 13.11 31.16 45.05
C ILE A 452 13.82 29.81 44.85
N ILE A 453 13.61 29.14 43.71
CA ILE A 453 14.24 27.85 43.42
C ILE A 453 15.75 28.01 43.29
N SER A 454 16.23 29.04 42.60
CA SER A 454 17.66 29.29 42.42
C SER A 454 18.36 29.61 43.75
N VAL A 455 17.76 30.45 44.59
CA VAL A 455 18.28 30.77 45.94
C VAL A 455 18.26 29.54 46.85
N SER A 456 17.20 28.71 46.78
CA SER A 456 17.11 27.46 47.57
C SER A 456 18.20 26.47 47.20
N VAL A 457 18.50 26.28 45.90
CA VAL A 457 19.57 25.39 45.44
C VAL A 457 20.96 25.90 45.88
N LYS A 458 21.18 27.21 45.89
CA LYS A 458 22.45 27.81 46.36
C LYS A 458 22.60 27.77 47.88
N LEU A 459 21.51 27.79 48.64
CA LEU A 459 21.50 27.67 50.11
C LEU A 459 21.73 26.24 50.60
N LEU A 460 21.34 25.23 49.83
CA LEU A 460 21.42 23.81 50.22
C LEU A 460 22.85 23.38 50.62
N PRO A 461 23.93 23.71 49.86
CA PRO A 461 25.29 23.35 50.23
C PRO A 461 25.76 24.05 51.49
N ALA A 462 25.34 25.32 51.69
CA ALA A 462 25.72 26.09 52.91
C ALA A 462 25.07 25.50 54.16
N ILE A 463 23.80 25.06 54.06
CA ILE A 463 23.09 24.38 55.16
C ILE A 463 23.70 23.01 55.42
N GLN A 464 24.03 22.23 54.38
CA GLN A 464 24.70 20.94 54.56
C GLN A 464 26.06 21.06 55.21
N ASN A 465 26.85 22.08 54.84
CA ASN A 465 28.15 22.34 55.48
C ASN A 465 28.01 22.74 56.96
N LEU A 466 26.95 23.49 57.29
CA LEU A 466 26.67 23.88 58.67
C LEU A 466 26.22 22.68 59.51
N VAL A 467 25.34 21.85 58.96
CA VAL A 467 24.87 20.60 59.61
C VAL A 467 26.04 19.63 59.82
N ASN A 468 26.90 19.48 58.81
CA ASN A 468 28.08 18.62 58.91
C ASN A 468 29.09 19.15 59.93
N LYS A 469 29.23 20.49 60.10
CA LYS A 469 30.09 21.09 61.09
C LYS A 469 29.57 20.90 62.51
N VAL A 470 28.27 21.08 62.72
CA VAL A 470 27.61 20.82 64.03
C VAL A 470 27.64 19.32 64.37
N ALA A 471 27.46 18.43 63.38
CA ALA A 471 27.58 16.98 63.59
C ALA A 471 29.04 16.57 63.94
N ALA A 472 30.03 17.22 63.32
CA ALA A 472 31.46 17.00 63.66
C ALA A 472 31.82 17.48 65.04
N GLU A 473 31.29 18.63 65.53
CA GLU A 473 31.46 19.13 66.87
C GLU A 473 30.81 18.21 67.91
N GLN A 474 29.61 17.64 67.63
CA GLN A 474 28.97 16.65 68.51
C GLN A 474 29.69 15.29 68.55
N GLN A 475 30.40 14.90 67.52
CA GLN A 475 31.24 13.69 67.53
C GLN A 475 32.55 13.90 68.23
N ALA A 476 33.07 15.10 68.31
CA ALA A 476 34.31 15.44 69.07
C ALA A 476 34.07 15.42 70.58
N GLU A 477 32.88 15.76 71.07
CA GLU A 477 32.54 15.68 72.53
C GLU A 477 32.29 14.25 73.00
N HIS A 478 32.00 13.29 72.17
CA HIS A 478 31.76 11.88 72.53
C HIS A 478 33.02 11.00 72.51
N GLN A 479 34.19 11.51 72.07
CA GLN A 479 35.45 10.74 71.98
C GLN A 479 36.38 10.90 73.18
N GLN A 480 35.95 11.51 74.28
CA GLN A 480 36.79 11.70 75.46
C GLN A 480 36.43 10.81 76.67
N GLN A 481 35.98 9.63 76.51
CA GLN A 481 35.91 8.69 77.65
C GLN A 481 36.17 7.23 77.27
N HIS A 482 37.37 6.83 77.67
CA HIS A 482 37.88 5.52 78.10
C HIS A 482 38.66 4.62 77.11
N PRO A 483 39.68 3.90 77.70
CA PRO A 483 40.91 3.53 77.00
C PRO A 483 41.09 2.03 76.70
N HIS A 484 42.11 1.81 75.93
CA HIS A 484 42.76 0.58 75.47
C HIS A 484 42.75 -0.66 76.37
N PRO A 485 43.04 -1.94 75.92
CA PRO A 485 44.31 -2.28 75.26
C PRO A 485 44.29 -3.39 74.14
N HIS A 486 45.37 -3.38 73.44
CA HIS A 486 46.09 -4.20 72.47
C HIS A 486 46.06 -5.73 72.60
N PRO A 487 46.80 -6.52 71.77
CA PRO A 487 46.86 -6.70 70.27
C PRO A 487 46.88 -8.20 69.86
N HIS A 488 46.91 -8.50 68.56
CA HIS A 488 47.72 -9.55 67.94
C HIS A 488 47.61 -9.53 66.40
N THR A 489 48.66 -9.19 65.81
CA THR A 489 49.56 -9.76 64.78
C THR A 489 48.96 -10.87 63.86
N GLN A 490 48.97 -10.69 62.58
CA GLN A 490 49.85 -11.27 61.58
C GLN A 490 49.48 -10.90 60.16
N ALA A 491 50.45 -10.46 59.41
CA ALA A 491 50.55 -10.22 57.98
C ALA A 491 51.02 -11.54 57.29
N PRO A 492 51.40 -11.64 56.00
CA PRO A 492 51.10 -10.83 54.78
C PRO A 492 50.97 -11.65 53.50
N GLY A 493 50.68 -10.97 52.43
CA GLY A 493 51.34 -11.18 51.13
C GLY A 493 50.53 -11.68 49.94
N PRO A 494 51.05 -11.41 48.76
CA PRO A 494 50.40 -10.70 47.66
C PRO A 494 50.36 -11.53 46.34
N PRO A 495 50.35 -11.07 45.08
CA PRO A 495 49.79 -9.93 44.39
C PRO A 495 49.04 -10.26 43.07
N GLN A 496 48.37 -9.28 42.53
CA GLN A 496 48.03 -8.90 41.14
C GLN A 496 48.15 -9.90 39.95
N PRO A 497 47.42 -9.77 38.81
CA PRO A 497 47.54 -8.57 37.98
C PRO A 497 46.25 -8.05 37.30
N GLN A 498 46.38 -6.84 36.83
CA GLN A 498 45.63 -5.97 35.97
C GLN A 498 45.11 -6.63 34.68
N MET A 499 43.94 -6.18 34.21
CA MET A 499 43.76 -5.78 32.83
C MET A 499 42.64 -4.76 32.67
N GLN A 500 42.96 -3.74 31.94
CA GLN A 500 42.16 -2.58 31.57
C GLN A 500 41.22 -2.82 30.39
N PRO A 501 40.29 -1.86 30.08
CA PRO A 501 39.10 -2.00 29.27
C PRO A 501 39.33 -1.59 27.83
N PRO A 502 38.33 -1.66 26.98
CA PRO A 502 37.93 -0.49 26.20
C PRO A 502 36.42 -0.32 25.96
N PRO A 503 36.03 0.72 25.24
CA PRO A 503 35.02 1.67 25.64
C PRO A 503 33.77 1.75 24.72
N LEU A 504 32.79 2.54 25.20
CA LEU A 504 31.82 3.36 24.44
C LEU A 504 30.70 2.67 23.62
N LEU A 505 29.49 3.06 23.95
CA LEU A 505 28.60 3.91 23.14
C LEU A 505 27.21 3.96 23.77
N LEU A 506 26.81 5.12 24.26
CA LEU A 506 25.60 5.91 23.95
C LEU A 506 24.30 5.14 23.73
N SER A 507 23.24 5.28 24.44
CA SER A 507 22.38 6.46 24.61
C SER A 507 21.22 6.15 25.56
N PRO A 508 20.47 7.12 26.05
CA PRO A 508 19.60 6.98 27.21
C PRO A 508 18.16 6.62 26.81
N ARG A 509 17.53 5.80 27.62
CA ARG A 509 16.08 5.69 27.64
C ARG A 509 15.55 5.97 29.03
N SER A 510 14.68 6.95 29.06
CA SER A 510 13.87 7.38 30.18
C SER A 510 12.98 6.26 30.74
N PRO A 511 12.63 6.32 32.00
CA PRO A 511 11.80 5.31 32.63
C PRO A 511 10.32 5.69 32.55
N MET A 512 9.51 4.67 32.33
CA MET A 512 8.08 4.77 32.58
C MET A 512 7.69 3.74 33.63
N SER A 513 7.20 4.29 34.67
CA SER A 513 6.52 3.82 35.85
C SER A 513 5.68 2.54 35.75
N GLU A 514 5.89 1.73 36.77
CA GLU A 514 4.99 0.69 37.30
C GLU A 514 3.60 1.20 37.68
N LEU A 515 2.65 0.30 37.54
CA LEU A 515 1.57 -0.12 38.49
C LEU A 515 0.44 -0.70 37.65
N ARG A 516 0.00 -1.88 37.77
CA ARG A 516 -0.52 -2.74 38.83
C ARG A 516 -0.93 -4.11 38.26
N ARG A 517 -0.59 -5.13 38.99
CA ARG A 517 -1.13 -6.50 38.87
C ARG A 517 -2.63 -6.49 39.16
N LEU A 518 -3.40 -7.34 38.47
CA LEU A 518 -4.35 -8.26 39.06
C LEU A 518 -4.93 -9.23 38.02
N HIS A 519 -4.71 -10.51 38.27
CA HIS A 519 -5.50 -11.73 38.00
C HIS A 519 -5.75 -12.19 36.57
N MET A 520 -5.01 -13.24 36.18
CA MET A 520 -5.48 -14.32 35.29
C MET A 520 -6.46 -15.27 36.05
N PRO A 521 -7.35 -15.96 35.30
CA PRO A 521 -7.09 -17.39 35.18
C PRO A 521 -7.26 -17.98 33.76
N ARG A 522 -6.30 -18.86 33.45
CA ARG A 522 -6.30 -20.18 32.80
C ARG A 522 -7.27 -20.48 31.64
N SER A 523 -6.63 -20.86 30.53
CA SER A 523 -7.13 -21.74 29.46
C SER A 523 -7.63 -23.09 29.98
N PRO A 524 -8.47 -23.82 29.18
CA PRO A 524 -7.95 -25.07 28.65
C PRO A 524 -8.27 -25.40 27.19
N ARG A 525 -7.26 -26.01 26.53
CA ARG A 525 -7.24 -27.20 25.67
C ARG A 525 -8.32 -27.41 24.60
N SER A 526 -7.80 -27.51 23.36
CA SER A 526 -8.39 -28.30 22.26
C SER A 526 -8.65 -29.77 22.65
N PRO A 527 -9.61 -30.43 21.96
CA PRO A 527 -9.16 -31.50 21.09
C PRO A 527 -9.93 -31.69 19.76
N ARG A 528 -9.14 -32.13 18.74
CA ARG A 528 -9.32 -33.24 17.81
C ARG A 528 -10.58 -33.35 16.92
N LYS A 529 -10.30 -33.36 15.61
CA LYS A 529 -10.83 -34.18 14.49
C LYS A 529 -12.07 -35.04 14.74
N VAL A 530 -12.99 -34.99 13.77
CA VAL A 530 -13.59 -36.15 13.07
C VAL A 530 -14.46 -35.64 11.90
N ALA A 531 -14.11 -36.06 10.67
CA ALA A 531 -14.84 -36.61 9.55
C ALA A 531 -16.25 -36.10 9.16
N SER A 532 -16.36 -35.87 7.85
CA SER A 532 -17.57 -35.79 7.03
C SER A 532 -18.45 -37.05 7.15
N PRO A 533 -19.75 -36.99 6.78
CA PRO A 533 -20.12 -37.26 5.41
C PRO A 533 -21.31 -36.44 4.85
N ALA A 534 -21.40 -36.34 3.54
CA ALA A 534 -22.64 -36.19 2.79
C ALA A 534 -23.26 -37.59 2.58
N PRO A 535 -24.43 -37.83 1.95
CA PRO A 535 -25.41 -36.96 1.27
C PRO A 535 -26.89 -37.34 1.60
N SER A 536 -27.83 -36.73 0.95
CA SER A 536 -29.13 -37.24 0.38
C SER A 536 -30.18 -36.11 0.37
N SER A 537 -30.62 -35.63 -0.79
CA SER A 537 -31.75 -36.06 -1.62
C SER A 537 -33.11 -36.13 -0.90
N SER A 538 -34.03 -35.30 -1.38
CA SER A 538 -35.45 -35.53 -1.70
C SER A 538 -36.14 -34.17 -1.88
N SER A 539 -36.55 -33.75 -3.08
CA SER A 539 -37.80 -34.05 -3.78
C SER A 539 -39.03 -33.43 -3.13
N SER A 540 -39.67 -32.58 -3.91
CA SER A 540 -41.09 -32.50 -4.32
C SER A 540 -41.43 -31.04 -4.68
N SER A 541 -41.69 -30.75 -5.95
CA SER A 541 -42.92 -30.85 -6.74
C SER A 541 -43.96 -29.78 -6.40
N SER A 542 -44.28 -28.99 -7.39
CA SER A 542 -45.52 -28.76 -8.13
C SER A 542 -45.52 -27.32 -8.65
N ALA A 543 -45.53 -27.10 -9.89
CA ALA A 543 -46.53 -27.29 -10.96
C ALA A 543 -47.34 -26.03 -11.24
N VAL A 544 -47.48 -25.76 -12.58
CA VAL A 544 -48.61 -25.11 -13.27
C VAL A 544 -48.55 -23.58 -13.33
N SER A 545 -48.53 -22.87 -14.43
CA SER A 545 -49.15 -22.99 -15.77
C SER A 545 -48.62 -21.89 -16.69
N SER A 546 -48.43 -22.26 -17.96
CA SER A 546 -48.55 -21.33 -19.10
C SER A 546 -50.04 -21.17 -19.47
N PRO A 547 -50.44 -20.15 -20.23
CA PRO A 547 -50.53 -20.33 -21.67
C PRO A 547 -50.26 -19.11 -22.58
N ARG A 548 -49.76 -19.43 -23.79
CA ARG A 548 -50.03 -19.00 -25.15
C ARG A 548 -50.98 -17.80 -25.44
N HIS A 549 -50.58 -16.97 -26.42
CA HIS A 549 -51.11 -16.75 -27.78
C HIS A 549 -50.33 -15.61 -28.46
N VAL A 550 -49.72 -15.78 -29.64
CA VAL A 550 -50.17 -15.80 -31.05
C VAL A 550 -50.40 -14.39 -31.62
N GLY A 551 -49.79 -14.18 -32.80
CA GLY A 551 -50.11 -13.20 -33.83
C GLY A 551 -48.91 -12.38 -34.25
N GLU A 552 -48.19 -12.69 -35.24
CA GLU A 552 -48.37 -12.57 -36.69
C GLU A 552 -48.09 -11.16 -37.22
N ASP A 553 -47.13 -11.18 -38.13
CA ASP A 553 -47.00 -10.54 -39.44
C ASP A 553 -46.61 -9.07 -39.60
N GLN A 554 -45.58 -8.80 -40.32
CA GLN A 554 -45.45 -8.34 -41.71
C GLN A 554 -44.21 -7.48 -41.95
N LYS A 555 -43.42 -8.02 -42.87
CA LYS A 555 -42.48 -7.25 -43.72
C LYS A 555 -43.27 -6.54 -44.83
N PRO A 556 -42.84 -5.43 -45.44
CA PRO A 556 -42.00 -5.57 -46.62
C PRO A 556 -40.89 -4.46 -46.83
N ARG A 557 -39.92 -4.81 -47.63
CA ARG A 557 -39.08 -3.97 -48.51
C ARG A 557 -39.86 -3.62 -49.79
N PRO A 558 -39.37 -2.80 -50.80
CA PRO A 558 -38.10 -2.09 -51.06
C PRO A 558 -38.25 -0.71 -51.78
N GLY A 559 -37.12 -0.10 -52.20
CA GLY A 559 -37.02 0.96 -53.20
C GLY A 559 -35.86 1.87 -52.91
N ALA A 560 -34.78 1.85 -53.49
CA ALA A 560 -34.17 2.06 -54.81
C ALA A 560 -34.10 3.55 -55.20
N VAL A 561 -32.87 3.92 -55.69
CA VAL A 561 -32.53 4.98 -56.65
C VAL A 561 -31.99 6.30 -56.14
N GLY A 562 -30.73 6.57 -56.46
CA GLY A 562 -30.23 7.73 -57.07
C GLY A 562 -28.84 8.22 -56.63
N ALA A 563 -27.79 7.85 -57.35
CA ALA A 563 -26.60 8.71 -57.53
C ALA A 563 -26.91 9.77 -58.58
N PRO A 564 -26.15 10.86 -58.76
CA PRO A 564 -24.78 10.81 -59.27
C PRO A 564 -23.83 11.96 -58.83
N GLU A 565 -22.54 11.68 -59.01
CA GLU A 565 -21.46 12.46 -59.71
C GLU A 565 -21.30 13.93 -59.40
N ASN A 566 -20.12 14.40 -59.10
CA ASN A 566 -18.98 14.83 -59.91
C ASN A 566 -17.93 15.56 -59.06
N GLU A 567 -16.71 15.17 -59.29
CA GLU A 567 -15.56 15.88 -59.89
C GLU A 567 -15.01 17.06 -59.05
N ALA A 568 -13.83 16.91 -58.73
CA ALA A 568 -12.57 17.29 -59.36
C ALA A 568 -11.75 18.30 -58.54
N THR A 569 -10.56 17.96 -58.41
CA THR A 569 -9.25 18.54 -58.77
C THR A 569 -8.56 19.44 -57.76
N VAL A 570 -7.36 19.00 -57.57
CA VAL A 570 -6.04 19.64 -57.79
C VAL A 570 -5.42 20.42 -56.63
N ALA A 571 -4.35 19.83 -56.16
CA ALA A 571 -2.96 20.25 -56.14
C ALA A 571 -2.56 21.35 -55.17
N ASP A 572 -1.55 21.04 -54.56
CA ASP A 572 -0.17 21.55 -54.55
C ASP A 572 0.31 22.22 -53.26
N SER A 573 1.34 21.62 -52.80
CA SER A 573 2.70 22.10 -52.59
C SER A 573 3.02 22.86 -51.30
N ILE A 574 3.96 22.23 -50.63
CA ILE A 574 5.26 22.76 -50.19
C ILE A 574 5.23 23.90 -49.13
N VAL A 575 5.65 23.64 -47.97
CA VAL A 575 6.97 23.79 -47.34
C VAL A 575 7.02 23.01 -46.05
#